data_61e9e122a85adae70b972c0ebc3c6e33
#
_entry.id   61e9e122a85adae70b972c0ebc3c6e33
#
_cell.length_a   1.000
_cell.length_b   1.000
_cell.length_c   1.000
_cell.angle_alpha   90.00
_cell.angle_beta   90.00
_cell.angle_gamma   90.00
#
_symmetry.space_group_name_H-M   'P 1'
#
loop_
_entity.id
_entity.type
_entity.pdbx_description
1 polymer ?
#
loop_
_entity_poly.entity_id
_entity_poly.type
_entity_poly.pdbx_seq_one_letter_code
_entity_poly.pdbx_strand_id
1 'polypeptide(L)'
;ALVNVYWDKQDSCFVLEVPEQKVTRTSISSRISGKFDSGRFIHYMDIHSHNNMNAFFSRTDDRDEKAARVYAVVGRISSFFPEIKVRIANSRSFVEIDPSVVFEGIVAAGDFPEEWKTAVFLENSTPDSRQEFLKQLAGSDGI
;
A
#
# COMPACT_ATOMS: atom_id res chain seq x y z
N ALA A 1 -6.12 2.31 -1.90
CA ALA A 1 -5.30 1.09 -1.93
C ALA A 1 -4.08 1.22 -1.03
N LEU A 2 -3.54 0.10 -0.61
CA LEU A 2 -2.33 -0.02 0.21
C LEU A 2 -1.24 -0.73 -0.61
N VAL A 3 -0.01 -0.25 -0.51
CA VAL A 3 1.20 -0.87 -1.03
C VAL A 3 2.20 -0.99 0.10
N ASN A 4 2.74 -2.17 0.33
CA ASN A 4 3.81 -2.41 1.27
C ASN A 4 5.15 -2.40 0.55
N VAL A 5 6.16 -1.80 1.15
CA VAL A 5 7.53 -1.77 0.63
C VAL A 5 8.45 -2.48 1.60
N TYR A 6 9.17 -3.47 1.11
CA TYR A 6 10.13 -4.26 1.86
C TYR A 6 11.54 -4.01 1.33
N TRP A 7 12.50 -3.96 2.23
CA TRP A 7 13.90 -4.02 1.89
C TRP A 7 14.39 -5.47 1.91
N ASP A 8 14.85 -5.96 0.77
CA ASP A 8 15.49 -7.27 0.66
C ASP A 8 16.97 -7.14 0.99
N LYS A 9 17.38 -7.70 2.13
CA LYS A 9 18.78 -7.65 2.60
C LYS A 9 19.73 -8.49 1.77
N GLN A 10 19.22 -9.53 1.10
CA GLN A 10 20.03 -10.42 0.28
C GLN A 10 20.35 -9.78 -1.07
N ASP A 11 19.34 -9.25 -1.75
CA ASP A 11 19.49 -8.69 -3.08
C ASP A 11 19.74 -7.17 -3.07
N SER A 12 19.73 -6.56 -1.86
CA SER A 12 19.95 -5.12 -1.66
C SER A 12 19.04 -4.25 -2.54
N CYS A 13 17.77 -4.57 -2.57
CA CYS A 13 16.76 -3.84 -3.35
C CYS A 13 15.43 -3.70 -2.60
N PHE A 14 14.62 -2.75 -3.03
CA PHE A 14 13.25 -2.64 -2.57
C PHE A 14 12.33 -3.58 -3.34
N VAL A 15 11.43 -4.23 -2.62
CA VAL A 15 10.39 -5.09 -3.17
C VAL A 15 9.04 -4.54 -2.76
N LEU A 16 8.13 -4.40 -3.72
CA LEU A 16 6.79 -3.89 -3.48
C LEU A 16 5.78 -5.04 -3.46
N GLU A 17 4.85 -4.95 -2.54
CA GLU A 17 3.71 -5.85 -2.44
C GLU A 17 2.42 -5.04 -2.42
N VAL A 18 1.49 -5.38 -3.29
CA VAL A 18 0.09 -4.99 -3.15
C VAL A 18 -0.63 -6.16 -2.49
N PRO A 19 -0.87 -6.11 -1.15
CA PRO A 19 -1.52 -7.21 -0.47
C PRO A 19 -2.97 -7.37 -0.94
N GLU A 20 -3.50 -8.58 -0.79
CA GLU A 20 -4.95 -8.79 -0.95
C GLU A 20 -5.68 -7.86 0.01
N GLN A 21 -6.52 -6.98 -0.52
CA GLN A 21 -7.15 -5.93 0.26
C GLN A 21 -8.56 -5.62 -0.19
N LYS A 22 -9.41 -5.41 0.81
CA LYS A 22 -10.75 -4.87 0.63
C LYS A 22 -10.71 -3.37 0.86
N VAL A 23 -11.14 -2.62 -0.12
CA VAL A 23 -11.12 -1.16 -0.09
C VAL A 23 -12.55 -0.64 -0.07
N THR A 24 -12.84 0.25 0.87
CA THR A 24 -14.06 1.04 0.91
C THR A 24 -13.75 2.49 0.58
N ARG A 25 -14.76 3.35 0.62
CA ARG A 25 -14.56 4.79 0.45
C ARG A 25 -13.68 5.40 1.55
N THR A 26 -13.66 4.82 2.73
CA THR A 26 -13.05 5.41 3.94
C THR A 26 -12.10 4.46 4.68
N SER A 27 -11.94 3.23 4.23
CA SER A 27 -11.12 2.24 4.92
C SER A 27 -10.47 1.24 3.98
N ILE A 28 -9.36 0.68 4.44
CA ILE A 28 -8.64 -0.40 3.79
C ILE A 28 -8.49 -1.52 4.82
N SER A 29 -8.86 -2.73 4.44
CA SER A 29 -8.59 -3.94 5.20
C SER A 29 -7.72 -4.85 4.34
N SER A 30 -6.51 -5.12 4.77
CA SER A 30 -5.55 -5.95 4.04
C SER A 30 -5.28 -7.26 4.77
N ARG A 31 -4.92 -8.28 4.01
CA ARG A 31 -4.48 -9.57 4.52
C ARG A 31 -2.96 -9.65 4.47
N ILE A 32 -2.36 -9.99 5.61
CA ILE A 32 -0.92 -10.26 5.67
C ILE A 32 -0.66 -11.58 4.93
N SER A 33 0.17 -11.52 3.88
CA SER A 33 0.47 -12.69 3.05
C SER A 33 1.43 -13.69 3.70
N GLY A 34 2.23 -13.25 4.68
CA GLY A 34 3.33 -14.03 5.25
C GLY A 34 4.53 -14.21 4.32
N LYS A 35 4.42 -13.79 3.05
CA LYS A 35 5.46 -13.96 2.02
C LYS A 35 6.80 -13.31 2.40
N PHE A 36 6.76 -12.25 3.19
CA PHE A 36 7.93 -11.45 3.58
C PHE A 36 8.29 -11.57 5.07
N ASP A 37 7.78 -12.59 5.76
CA ASP A 37 8.01 -12.79 7.21
C ASP A 37 9.39 -13.34 7.56
N SER A 38 10.19 -13.71 6.56
CA SER A 38 11.54 -14.21 6.80
C SER A 38 12.47 -13.09 7.25
N GLY A 39 13.49 -13.42 8.04
CA GLY A 39 14.51 -12.46 8.46
C GLY A 39 15.32 -11.83 7.31
N ARG A 40 15.07 -12.23 6.07
CA ARG A 40 15.62 -11.63 4.84
C ARG A 40 15.06 -10.23 4.57
N PHE A 41 13.76 -10.01 4.86
CA PHE A 41 13.06 -8.80 4.52
C PHE A 41 12.86 -7.88 5.73
N ILE A 42 12.95 -6.57 5.49
CA ILE A 42 12.56 -5.55 6.46
C ILE A 42 11.34 -4.83 5.88
N HIS A 43 10.23 -4.80 6.61
CA HIS A 43 9.06 -4.01 6.23
C HIS A 43 9.41 -2.53 6.43
N TYR A 44 9.75 -1.87 5.35
CA TYR A 44 10.31 -0.52 5.33
C TYR A 44 9.26 0.57 5.34
N MET A 45 8.23 0.45 4.48
CA MET A 45 7.23 1.50 4.28
C MET A 45 5.85 0.93 3.94
N ASP A 46 4.83 1.65 4.39
CA ASP A 46 3.45 1.47 3.96
C ASP A 46 3.00 2.72 3.20
N ILE A 47 2.44 2.52 2.01
CA ILE A 47 1.91 3.60 1.17
C ILE A 47 0.42 3.36 1.00
N HIS A 48 -0.43 4.29 1.41
CA HIS A 48 -1.85 4.21 1.13
C HIS A 48 -2.36 5.41 0.34
N SER A 49 -3.49 5.26 -0.31
CA SER A 49 -4.06 6.30 -1.14
C SER A 49 -5.37 6.84 -0.57
N HIS A 50 -5.54 8.14 -0.63
CA HIS A 50 -6.79 8.86 -0.36
C HIS A 50 -7.60 9.14 -1.63
N ASN A 51 -7.27 8.47 -2.73
CA ASN A 51 -7.92 8.66 -4.03
C ASN A 51 -7.93 10.15 -4.45
N ASN A 52 -9.10 10.75 -4.59
CA ASN A 52 -9.23 12.16 -5.01
C ASN A 52 -9.22 13.17 -3.86
N MET A 53 -9.19 12.70 -2.61
CA MET A 53 -9.03 13.58 -1.45
C MET A 53 -7.57 14.05 -1.34
N ASN A 54 -7.35 15.13 -0.59
CA ASN A 54 -6.01 15.61 -0.27
C ASN A 54 -5.21 14.53 0.48
N ALA A 55 -3.89 14.61 0.39
CA ALA A 55 -3.01 13.79 1.20
C ALA A 55 -2.98 14.32 2.65
N PHE A 56 -3.40 13.51 3.60
CA PHE A 56 -3.30 13.79 5.04
C PHE A 56 -3.29 12.48 5.82
N PHE A 57 -2.70 12.50 7.01
CA PHE A 57 -2.79 11.37 7.94
C PHE A 57 -4.01 11.57 8.83
N SER A 58 -4.91 10.59 8.82
CA SER A 58 -6.14 10.62 9.59
C SER A 58 -5.91 10.15 11.04
N ARG A 59 -6.90 10.36 11.91
CA ARG A 59 -6.86 9.79 13.27
C ARG A 59 -6.85 8.26 13.29
N THR A 60 -7.36 7.63 12.24
CA THR A 60 -7.28 6.17 12.07
C THR A 60 -5.85 5.77 11.78
N ASP A 61 -5.17 6.47 10.87
CA ASP A 61 -3.76 6.25 10.59
C ASP A 61 -2.90 6.44 11.85
N ASP A 62 -3.17 7.48 12.64
CA ASP A 62 -2.46 7.74 13.91
C ASP A 62 -2.63 6.61 14.93
N ARG A 63 -3.75 5.93 14.91
CA ARG A 63 -4.04 4.80 15.79
C ARG A 63 -3.39 3.51 15.30
N ASP A 64 -3.36 3.28 14.00
CA ASP A 64 -2.98 2.01 13.38
C ASP A 64 -1.50 1.98 12.98
N GLU A 65 -0.91 3.11 12.60
CA GLU A 65 0.48 3.24 12.15
C GLU A 65 1.47 3.40 13.31
N LYS A 66 1.66 2.35 14.10
CA LYS A 66 2.54 2.36 15.29
C LYS A 66 3.89 1.68 15.11
N ALA A 67 4.03 0.85 14.11
CA ALA A 67 5.30 0.20 13.84
C ALA A 67 6.38 1.23 13.48
N ALA A 68 7.62 0.95 13.88
CA ALA A 68 8.76 1.80 13.54
C ALA A 68 9.09 1.64 12.05
N ARG A 69 8.51 2.49 11.22
CA ARG A 69 8.69 2.50 9.76
C ARG A 69 8.26 3.82 9.14
N VAL A 70 8.46 3.93 7.85
CA VAL A 70 7.98 5.05 7.04
C VAL A 70 6.53 4.81 6.63
N TYR A 71 5.73 5.87 6.63
CA TYR A 71 4.36 5.85 6.13
C TYR A 71 4.17 6.97 5.12
N ALA A 72 3.54 6.66 4.00
CA ALA A 72 3.24 7.62 2.97
C ALA A 72 1.75 7.59 2.63
N VAL A 73 1.18 8.75 2.36
CA VAL A 73 -0.18 8.90 1.86
C VAL A 73 -0.16 9.67 0.55
N VAL A 74 -0.85 9.13 -0.44
CA VAL A 74 -1.00 9.74 -1.77
C VAL A 74 -2.44 10.20 -1.91
N GLY A 75 -2.62 11.47 -2.17
CA GLY A 75 -3.92 12.09 -2.44
C GLY A 75 -4.00 12.70 -3.81
N ARG A 76 -5.22 13.12 -4.21
CA ARG A 76 -5.49 13.78 -5.49
C ARG A 76 -4.93 13.03 -6.69
N ILE A 77 -5.06 11.70 -6.71
CA ILE A 77 -4.45 10.82 -7.72
C ILE A 77 -4.87 11.18 -9.14
N SER A 78 -6.10 11.65 -9.34
CA SER A 78 -6.60 12.09 -10.65
C SER A 78 -6.17 13.51 -11.04
N SER A 79 -5.46 14.21 -10.17
CA SER A 79 -4.93 15.54 -10.46
C SER A 79 -3.67 15.44 -11.31
N PHE A 80 -3.40 16.50 -12.09
CA PHE A 80 -2.14 16.62 -12.82
C PHE A 80 -0.91 16.61 -11.87
N PHE A 81 -1.09 17.14 -10.65
CA PHE A 81 -0.11 17.09 -9.57
C PHE A 81 -0.70 16.34 -8.37
N PRO A 82 -0.49 15.02 -8.24
CA PRO A 82 -0.83 14.29 -7.02
C PRO A 82 -0.11 14.85 -5.80
N GLU A 83 -0.74 14.72 -4.65
CA GLU A 83 -0.14 15.11 -3.38
C GLU A 83 0.47 13.87 -2.71
N ILE A 84 1.66 14.04 -2.12
CA ILE A 84 2.29 13.00 -1.31
C ILE A 84 2.70 13.61 0.02
N LYS A 85 2.37 12.93 1.11
CA LYS A 85 2.88 13.21 2.46
C LYS A 85 3.59 11.99 2.99
N VAL A 86 4.68 12.22 3.72
CA VAL A 86 5.49 11.16 4.32
C VAL A 86 5.74 11.47 5.77
N ARG A 87 5.67 10.45 6.61
CA ARG A 87 6.07 10.53 8.02
C ARG A 87 6.82 9.28 8.45
N ILE A 88 7.63 9.43 9.48
CA ILE A 88 8.26 8.32 10.20
C ILE A 88 7.53 8.14 11.52
N ALA A 89 7.16 6.92 11.85
CA ALA A 89 6.58 6.56 13.14
C ALA A 89 7.55 5.72 13.97
N ASN A 90 7.44 5.85 15.28
CA ASN A 90 8.16 5.02 16.25
C ASN A 90 7.29 4.71 17.48
N SER A 91 6.16 4.06 17.31
CA SER A 91 5.18 3.67 18.32
C SER A 91 4.55 4.79 19.17
N ARG A 92 5.21 5.91 19.39
CA ARG A 92 4.74 6.99 20.29
C ARG A 92 4.69 8.36 19.63
N SER A 93 5.40 8.56 18.55
CA SER A 93 5.52 9.84 17.87
C SER A 93 5.59 9.68 16.36
N PHE A 94 5.20 10.75 15.68
CA PHE A 94 5.28 10.88 14.25
C PHE A 94 6.12 12.10 13.91
N VAL A 95 6.96 11.98 12.87
CA VAL A 95 7.72 13.09 12.32
C VAL A 95 7.41 13.14 10.82
N GLU A 96 6.77 14.21 10.37
CA GLU A 96 6.62 14.45 8.94
C GLU A 96 7.98 14.82 8.33
N ILE A 97 8.26 14.26 7.17
CA ILE A 97 9.47 14.51 6.40
C ILE A 97 9.12 14.94 4.99
N ASP A 98 10.03 15.64 4.33
CA ASP A 98 9.85 15.99 2.93
C ASP A 98 9.81 14.72 2.06
N PRO A 99 8.80 14.53 1.19
CA PRO A 99 8.72 13.34 0.32
C PRO A 99 9.95 13.10 -0.55
N SER A 100 10.69 14.14 -0.92
CA SER A 100 11.92 14.02 -1.71
C SER A 100 13.06 13.28 -1.00
N VAL A 101 12.96 13.10 0.32
CA VAL A 101 13.90 12.27 1.09
C VAL A 101 13.73 10.78 0.76
N VAL A 102 12.54 10.38 0.32
CA VAL A 102 12.16 8.98 0.10
C VAL A 102 11.91 8.68 -1.36
N PHE A 103 11.37 9.64 -2.12
CA PHE A 103 10.98 9.47 -3.52
C PHE A 103 11.78 10.41 -4.42
N GLU A 104 12.35 9.88 -5.50
CA GLU A 104 13.13 10.68 -6.46
C GLU A 104 12.28 11.62 -7.32
N GLY A 105 10.96 11.46 -7.31
CA GLY A 105 10.02 12.30 -8.06
C GLY A 105 8.84 11.50 -8.59
N ILE A 106 7.92 12.20 -9.25
CA ILE A 106 6.79 11.58 -9.94
C ILE A 106 7.24 11.28 -11.36
N VAL A 107 7.47 10.01 -11.66
CA VAL A 107 7.73 9.54 -13.00
C VAL A 107 6.38 9.20 -13.66
N ALA A 108 6.27 9.40 -14.97
CA ALA A 108 5.10 8.95 -15.74
C ALA A 108 4.84 7.46 -15.46
N ALA A 109 3.56 7.12 -15.35
CA ALA A 109 3.13 5.75 -15.06
C ALA A 109 3.80 4.77 -16.03
N GLY A 110 4.59 3.86 -15.47
CA GLY A 110 5.08 2.69 -16.18
C GLY A 110 4.10 1.53 -16.04
N ASP A 111 4.41 0.45 -16.71
CA ASP A 111 3.67 -0.81 -16.52
C ASP A 111 3.87 -1.33 -15.11
N PHE A 112 2.82 -1.87 -14.52
CA PHE A 112 2.83 -2.51 -13.22
C PHE A 112 2.33 -3.96 -13.35
N PRO A 113 2.70 -4.85 -12.42
CA PRO A 113 2.28 -6.25 -12.47
C PRO A 113 0.77 -6.42 -12.54
N GLU A 114 0.28 -7.25 -13.45
CA GLU A 114 -1.17 -7.46 -13.65
C GLU A 114 -1.86 -8.00 -12.39
N GLU A 115 -1.15 -8.78 -11.58
CA GLU A 115 -1.66 -9.30 -10.31
C GLU A 115 -2.05 -8.21 -9.31
N TRP A 116 -1.50 -7.00 -9.42
CA TRP A 116 -1.90 -5.87 -8.56
C TRP A 116 -3.34 -5.43 -8.81
N LYS A 117 -3.83 -5.57 -10.05
CA LYS A 117 -5.23 -5.24 -10.40
C LYS A 117 -6.22 -6.16 -9.68
N THR A 118 -5.86 -7.40 -9.50
CA THR A 118 -6.72 -8.41 -8.87
C THR A 118 -6.60 -8.44 -7.34
N ALA A 119 -5.52 -7.90 -6.78
CA ALA A 119 -5.30 -7.82 -5.35
C ALA A 119 -6.22 -6.81 -4.64
N VAL A 120 -6.72 -5.81 -5.37
CA VAL A 120 -7.56 -4.74 -4.80
C VAL A 120 -9.03 -5.03 -5.08
N PHE A 121 -9.82 -5.15 -4.01
CA PHE A 121 -11.24 -5.45 -4.06
C PHE A 121 -12.09 -4.28 -3.52
N LEU A 122 -13.07 -3.84 -4.30
CA LEU A 122 -13.99 -2.77 -3.90
C LEU A 122 -15.24 -3.36 -3.23
N GLU A 123 -15.61 -2.86 -2.06
CA GLU A 123 -16.74 -3.38 -1.27
C GLU A 123 -18.09 -3.30 -2.01
N ASN A 124 -18.27 -2.33 -2.89
CA ASN A 124 -19.49 -2.11 -3.65
C ASN A 124 -19.61 -2.97 -4.92
N SER A 125 -18.65 -3.84 -5.19
CA SER A 125 -18.78 -4.83 -6.25
C SER A 125 -19.83 -5.88 -5.86
N THR A 126 -20.63 -6.33 -6.83
CA THR A 126 -21.71 -7.28 -6.60
C THR A 126 -21.20 -8.60 -5.97
N PRO A 127 -22.05 -9.36 -5.25
CA PRO A 127 -21.65 -10.67 -4.70
C PRO A 127 -20.99 -11.60 -5.73
N ASP A 128 -21.41 -11.52 -6.99
CA ASP A 128 -20.87 -12.31 -8.09
C ASP A 128 -19.40 -11.94 -8.39
N SER A 129 -19.07 -10.65 -8.39
CA SER A 129 -17.69 -10.21 -8.61
C SER A 129 -16.76 -10.59 -7.44
N ARG A 130 -17.29 -10.71 -6.23
CA ARG A 130 -16.54 -11.23 -5.08
C ARG A 130 -16.24 -12.73 -5.21
N GLN A 131 -17.23 -13.52 -5.63
CA GLN A 131 -17.03 -14.96 -5.84
C GLN A 131 -16.09 -15.22 -7.02
N GLU A 132 -16.17 -14.42 -8.05
CA GLU A 132 -15.28 -14.50 -9.21
C GLU A 132 -13.84 -14.13 -8.85
N PHE A 133 -13.65 -13.09 -8.04
CA PHE A 133 -12.36 -12.71 -7.47
C PHE A 133 -11.76 -13.83 -6.61
N LEU A 134 -12.55 -14.41 -5.69
CA LEU A 134 -12.10 -15.51 -4.84
C LEU A 134 -11.79 -16.78 -5.62
N LYS A 135 -12.54 -17.06 -6.71
CA LYS A 135 -12.27 -18.17 -7.63
C LYS A 135 -10.98 -17.96 -8.42
N GLN A 136 -10.69 -16.73 -8.84
CA GLN A 136 -9.42 -16.39 -9.52
C GLN A 136 -8.23 -16.56 -8.59
N LEU A 137 -8.34 -16.17 -7.31
CA LEU A 137 -7.30 -16.40 -6.31
C LEU A 137 -7.08 -17.89 -6.02
N ALA A 138 -8.15 -18.68 -5.92
CA ALA A 138 -8.07 -20.13 -5.69
C ALA A 138 -7.57 -20.91 -6.91
N GLY A 139 -7.72 -20.36 -8.11
CA GLY A 139 -7.25 -20.97 -9.36
C GLY A 139 -5.79 -20.69 -9.69
N SER A 140 -5.14 -19.75 -9.02
CA SER A 140 -3.72 -19.42 -9.24
C SER A 140 -2.74 -20.26 -8.40
N ASP A 141 -3.24 -21.05 -7.44
CA ASP A 141 -2.42 -21.98 -6.63
C ASP A 141 -2.25 -23.37 -7.29
N GLY A 142 -2.58 -23.48 -8.56
CA GLY A 142 -2.54 -24.74 -9.31
C GLY A 142 -1.63 -24.68 -10.55
N ILE A 143 -0.36 -24.35 -10.36
CA ILE A 143 0.72 -24.82 -11.27
C ILE A 143 2.00 -24.91 -10.45
#